data_aa82ac2053a87e72be9d2a26675af99b
#
_entry.id   aa82ac2053a87e72be9d2a26675af99b
#
_cell.length_a   1.000
_cell.length_b   1.000
_cell.length_c   1.000
_cell.angle_alpha   90.00
_cell.angle_beta   90.00
_cell.angle_gamma   90.00
#
_symmetry.space_group_name_H-M   'P 1'
#
loop_
_entity.id
_entity.type
_entity.pdbx_description
1 polymer ?
#
loop_
_entity_poly.entity_id
_entity_poly.type
_entity_poly.pdbx_seq_one_letter_code
_entity_poly.pdbx_strand_id
1 'polypeptide(L)'
;MKAVPLFLIAALVVAASCSRSSRDAAERHTDSSVSTSSSGVTEPPVPAARDVDPSATRPRIVFLGDSLTAGYGLATKEQAVPALIQKRLDAEGYDYEVVNHGVSGDTSAGGVSRLEWALNGDVRVLVLELGGNDGLRGIPVETMKANLSDIISRTKARGITVLLTGMEAPPNHGPAYTKEFRETFRELARKHNVPLVPFYLEGVAGESALNQPDGIHPTAEGSVIIERTIWKALQPLLADR
;
A
#
# COMPACT_ATOMS: atom_id res chain seq x y z
N MET A 1 -17.01 -14.53 -49.10
CA MET A 1 -18.26 -14.71 -48.32
C MET A 1 -18.17 -16.04 -47.62
N LYS A 2 -17.86 -16.06 -46.31
CA LYS A 2 -17.95 -17.27 -45.46
C LYS A 2 -18.59 -16.84 -44.14
N ALA A 3 -19.71 -17.46 -43.81
CA ALA A 3 -20.59 -17.16 -42.69
C ALA A 3 -20.01 -17.65 -41.35
N VAL A 4 -20.19 -16.86 -40.29
CA VAL A 4 -19.84 -17.20 -38.91
C VAL A 4 -21.14 -17.67 -38.20
N PRO A 5 -21.15 -18.78 -37.48
CA PRO A 5 -22.33 -19.21 -36.72
C PRO A 5 -22.39 -18.52 -35.37
N LEU A 6 -23.59 -18.08 -35.04
CA LEU A 6 -24.03 -17.48 -33.79
C LEU A 6 -24.29 -18.62 -32.77
N PHE A 7 -23.58 -18.67 -31.66
CA PHE A 7 -23.89 -19.58 -30.55
C PHE A 7 -24.69 -18.84 -29.48
N LEU A 8 -25.94 -19.31 -29.31
CA LEU A 8 -26.88 -18.96 -28.25
C LEU A 8 -26.49 -19.74 -26.98
N ILE A 9 -26.21 -19.07 -25.88
CA ILE A 9 -26.06 -19.73 -24.56
C ILE A 9 -27.26 -19.37 -23.69
N ALA A 10 -28.00 -20.42 -23.32
CA ALA A 10 -29.17 -20.36 -22.45
C ALA A 10 -28.77 -20.16 -20.98
N ALA A 11 -29.47 -19.26 -20.30
CA ALA A 11 -29.38 -19.06 -18.86
C ALA A 11 -30.18 -20.11 -18.11
N LEU A 12 -29.54 -20.77 -17.13
CA LEU A 12 -30.22 -21.67 -16.19
C LEU A 12 -30.29 -20.96 -14.83
N VAL A 13 -31.53 -20.65 -14.42
CA VAL A 13 -31.88 -20.15 -13.09
C VAL A 13 -32.15 -21.36 -12.19
N VAL A 14 -31.42 -21.45 -11.08
CA VAL A 14 -31.73 -22.40 -10.00
C VAL A 14 -32.09 -21.60 -8.75
N ALA A 15 -33.35 -21.67 -8.37
CA ALA A 15 -33.85 -21.22 -7.09
C ALA A 15 -33.81 -22.40 -6.11
N ALA A 16 -33.29 -22.18 -4.91
CA ALA A 16 -33.46 -23.14 -3.81
C ALA A 16 -33.79 -22.43 -2.50
N SER A 17 -34.84 -22.95 -1.91
CA SER A 17 -35.66 -22.50 -0.81
C SER A 17 -35.02 -22.49 0.56
N CYS A 18 -35.66 -21.69 1.42
CA CYS A 18 -35.55 -21.63 2.88
C CYS A 18 -35.85 -22.96 3.60
N SER A 19 -35.19 -23.17 4.73
CA SER A 19 -35.82 -23.89 5.86
C SER A 19 -35.30 -23.36 7.20
N ARG A 20 -36.21 -22.83 8.01
CA ARG A 20 -36.09 -22.52 9.44
C ARG A 20 -36.20 -23.80 10.25
N SER A 21 -35.44 -23.94 11.32
CA SER A 21 -35.85 -24.73 12.49
C SER A 21 -35.29 -24.11 13.76
N SER A 22 -36.21 -23.62 14.55
CA SER A 22 -36.04 -23.25 15.99
C SER A 22 -36.21 -24.50 16.84
N ARG A 23 -35.45 -24.64 17.93
CA ARG A 23 -35.91 -25.29 19.19
C ARG A 23 -35.08 -24.82 20.38
N ASP A 24 -35.84 -24.30 21.37
CA ASP A 24 -35.49 -24.04 22.74
C ASP A 24 -35.10 -25.30 23.51
N ALA A 25 -34.28 -25.19 24.53
CA ALA A 25 -34.44 -25.89 25.82
C ALA A 25 -33.53 -25.31 26.89
N ALA A 26 -34.15 -25.10 28.00
CA ALA A 26 -33.80 -24.40 29.23
C ALA A 26 -32.85 -25.16 30.19
N GLU A 27 -32.24 -24.36 31.07
CA GLU A 27 -31.93 -24.54 32.50
C GLU A 27 -31.22 -25.82 32.98
N ARG A 28 -30.13 -25.64 33.76
CA ARG A 28 -30.04 -25.93 35.21
C ARG A 28 -28.77 -25.33 35.87
N HIS A 29 -29.03 -24.62 36.96
CA HIS A 29 -28.06 -24.23 38.00
C HIS A 29 -27.45 -25.44 38.71
N THR A 30 -26.17 -25.40 39.03
CA THR A 30 -25.63 -25.94 40.28
C THR A 30 -24.49 -25.09 40.79
N ASP A 31 -24.67 -24.59 41.99
CA ASP A 31 -23.78 -23.86 42.85
C ASP A 31 -22.71 -24.84 43.41
N SER A 32 -21.47 -24.43 43.42
CA SER A 32 -20.43 -25.06 44.26
C SER A 32 -19.32 -24.06 44.54
N SER A 33 -19.41 -23.43 45.70
CA SER A 33 -18.38 -22.63 46.36
C SER A 33 -17.18 -23.49 46.76
N VAL A 34 -16.00 -23.17 46.17
CA VAL A 34 -14.71 -23.61 46.73
C VAL A 34 -13.84 -22.39 46.96
N SER A 35 -13.62 -22.07 48.23
CA SER A 35 -12.62 -21.11 48.66
C SER A 35 -11.22 -21.70 48.53
N THR A 36 -10.36 -21.07 47.74
CA THR A 36 -8.93 -21.33 47.78
C THR A 36 -8.18 -20.02 47.89
N SER A 37 -7.43 -19.91 48.98
CA SER A 37 -6.52 -18.81 49.33
C SER A 37 -5.45 -18.66 48.24
N SER A 38 -5.36 -17.50 47.60
CA SER A 38 -4.35 -17.18 46.60
C SER A 38 -3.28 -16.30 47.24
N SER A 39 -2.07 -16.83 47.26
CA SER A 39 -0.83 -16.13 47.58
C SER A 39 -0.57 -15.07 46.50
N GLY A 40 -0.36 -13.81 46.93
CA GLY A 40 -0.14 -12.68 46.06
C GLY A 40 1.14 -12.80 45.21
N VAL A 41 0.94 -12.90 43.91
CA VAL A 41 1.96 -12.58 42.90
C VAL A 41 1.54 -11.22 42.32
N THR A 42 2.30 -10.18 42.64
CA THR A 42 2.14 -8.85 42.04
C THR A 42 2.56 -8.92 40.58
N GLU A 43 1.56 -8.96 39.71
CA GLU A 43 1.74 -8.78 38.26
C GLU A 43 2.15 -7.32 37.98
N PRO A 44 3.14 -7.06 37.11
CA PRO A 44 3.50 -5.69 36.76
C PRO A 44 2.31 -4.98 36.11
N PRO A 45 2.15 -3.66 36.30
CA PRO A 45 0.99 -2.93 35.80
C PRO A 45 0.94 -3.01 34.29
N VAL A 46 -0.13 -3.59 33.75
CA VAL A 46 -0.49 -3.51 32.34
C VAL A 46 -0.64 -2.03 31.98
N PRO A 47 0.04 -1.52 30.94
CA PRO A 47 -0.17 -0.14 30.51
C PRO A 47 -1.66 0.08 30.24
N ALA A 48 -2.23 1.12 30.85
CA ALA A 48 -3.63 1.47 30.65
C ALA A 48 -3.90 1.61 29.15
N ALA A 49 -4.87 0.85 28.65
CA ALA A 49 -5.40 1.04 27.31
C ALA A 49 -5.79 2.52 27.17
N ARG A 50 -5.23 3.22 26.18
CA ARG A 50 -5.64 4.58 25.88
C ARG A 50 -7.12 4.53 25.53
N ASP A 51 -7.92 5.42 26.12
CA ASP A 51 -9.30 5.65 25.70
C ASP A 51 -9.28 6.17 24.26
N VAL A 52 -9.35 5.25 23.30
CA VAL A 52 -9.46 5.60 21.89
C VAL A 52 -10.92 6.00 21.65
N ASP A 53 -11.16 7.27 21.36
CA ASP A 53 -12.47 7.72 20.90
C ASP A 53 -12.85 6.92 19.66
N PRO A 54 -13.88 6.04 19.69
CA PRO A 54 -14.26 5.21 18.59
C PRO A 54 -14.80 6.00 17.36
N SER A 55 -14.98 7.32 17.52
CA SER A 55 -15.38 8.24 16.43
C SER A 55 -14.19 8.93 15.77
N ALA A 56 -12.98 8.87 16.34
CA ALA A 56 -11.79 9.47 15.78
C ALA A 56 -11.30 8.62 14.59
N THR A 57 -11.36 9.17 13.40
CA THR A 57 -10.75 8.54 12.22
C THR A 57 -9.24 8.56 12.37
N ARG A 58 -8.59 7.39 12.25
CA ARG A 58 -7.12 7.27 12.29
C ARG A 58 -6.50 8.16 11.21
N PRO A 59 -5.40 8.87 11.52
CA PRO A 59 -4.63 9.59 10.50
C PRO A 59 -4.11 8.61 9.45
N ARG A 60 -4.03 9.06 8.19
CA ARG A 60 -3.76 8.18 7.05
C ARG A 60 -2.37 8.34 6.49
N ILE A 61 -1.78 7.19 6.12
CA ILE A 61 -0.65 7.09 5.23
C ILE A 61 -1.17 6.56 3.89
N VAL A 62 -1.13 7.39 2.85
CA VAL A 62 -1.61 7.01 1.52
C VAL A 62 -0.44 6.59 0.65
N PHE A 63 -0.55 5.42 0.02
CA PHE A 63 0.34 4.98 -1.03
C PHE A 63 -0.31 5.28 -2.38
N LEU A 64 0.21 6.26 -3.10
CA LEU A 64 -0.20 6.60 -4.45
C LEU A 64 0.81 6.01 -5.43
N GLY A 65 0.43 4.94 -6.12
CA GLY A 65 1.36 4.18 -6.94
C GLY A 65 0.70 3.39 -8.07
N ASP A 66 1.49 2.54 -8.68
CA ASP A 66 1.05 1.70 -9.80
C ASP A 66 0.83 0.23 -9.39
N SER A 67 1.21 -0.73 -10.23
CA SER A 67 1.08 -2.17 -9.99
C SER A 67 1.93 -2.67 -8.83
N LEU A 68 3.06 -2.04 -8.55
CA LEU A 68 3.95 -2.38 -7.43
C LEU A 68 3.28 -2.06 -6.10
N THR A 69 2.66 -0.90 -6.00
CA THR A 69 1.83 -0.50 -4.85
C THR A 69 0.57 -1.35 -4.72
N ALA A 70 -0.13 -1.62 -5.85
CA ALA A 70 -1.34 -2.44 -5.87
C ALA A 70 -1.11 -3.89 -5.41
N GLY A 71 0.12 -4.40 -5.54
CA GLY A 71 0.45 -5.80 -5.27
C GLY A 71 0.00 -6.72 -6.41
N TYR A 72 0.22 -6.29 -7.66
CA TYR A 72 -0.16 -7.06 -8.84
C TYR A 72 0.47 -8.46 -8.83
N GLY A 73 -0.36 -9.48 -9.14
CA GLY A 73 0.05 -10.88 -9.22
C GLY A 73 0.36 -11.57 -7.90
N LEU A 74 0.28 -10.89 -6.75
CA LEU A 74 0.39 -11.50 -5.43
C LEU A 74 -0.86 -12.34 -5.12
N ALA A 75 -0.69 -13.41 -4.35
CA ALA A 75 -1.77 -14.33 -4.02
C ALA A 75 -2.87 -13.67 -3.18
N THR A 76 -2.48 -12.74 -2.30
CA THR A 76 -3.42 -11.99 -1.45
C THR A 76 -2.99 -10.54 -1.30
N LYS A 77 -3.93 -9.66 -0.96
CA LYS A 77 -3.67 -8.23 -0.75
C LYS A 77 -2.77 -7.94 0.45
N GLU A 78 -2.76 -8.83 1.43
CA GLU A 78 -1.94 -8.75 2.64
C GLU A 78 -0.44 -8.90 2.36
N GLN A 79 -0.08 -9.38 1.17
CA GLN A 79 1.32 -9.49 0.71
C GLN A 79 1.83 -8.20 0.03
N ALA A 80 0.94 -7.27 -0.30
CA ALA A 80 1.32 -6.00 -0.90
C ALA A 80 2.07 -5.10 0.11
N VAL A 81 3.02 -4.31 -0.38
CA VAL A 81 3.85 -3.44 0.47
C VAL A 81 3.04 -2.55 1.41
N PRO A 82 1.95 -1.87 0.99
CA PRO A 82 1.14 -1.08 1.91
C PRO A 82 0.54 -1.89 3.07
N ALA A 83 0.09 -3.12 2.80
CA ALA A 83 -0.47 -3.99 3.84
C ALA A 83 0.62 -4.49 4.82
N LEU A 84 1.82 -4.74 4.34
CA LEU A 84 2.97 -5.09 5.19
C LEU A 84 3.38 -3.90 6.08
N ILE A 85 3.33 -2.68 5.56
CA ILE A 85 3.54 -1.45 6.35
C ILE A 85 2.45 -1.30 7.42
N GLN A 86 1.16 -1.54 7.09
CA GLN A 86 0.10 -1.52 8.09
C GLN A 86 0.39 -2.50 9.23
N LYS A 87 0.72 -3.74 8.88
CA LYS A 87 1.05 -4.77 9.87
C LYS A 87 2.21 -4.35 10.78
N ARG A 88 3.22 -3.67 10.24
CA ARG A 88 4.34 -3.16 11.03
C ARG A 88 3.93 -2.01 11.94
N LEU A 89 3.15 -1.05 11.45
CA LEU A 89 2.61 0.04 12.26
C LEU A 89 1.85 -0.49 13.47
N ASP A 90 0.95 -1.45 13.23
CA ASP A 90 0.15 -2.07 14.29
C ASP A 90 1.04 -2.79 15.32
N ALA A 91 2.06 -3.53 14.85
CA ALA A 91 2.99 -4.25 15.72
C ALA A 91 3.91 -3.32 16.53
N GLU A 92 4.26 -2.15 15.98
CA GLU A 92 5.09 -1.15 16.65
C GLU A 92 4.27 -0.11 17.43
N GLY A 93 2.93 -0.19 17.44
CA GLY A 93 2.03 0.64 18.23
C GLY A 93 1.78 2.05 17.66
N TYR A 94 1.98 2.24 16.36
CA TYR A 94 1.60 3.47 15.67
C TYR A 94 0.11 3.46 15.32
N ASP A 95 -0.59 4.55 15.58
CA ASP A 95 -2.01 4.69 15.30
C ASP A 95 -2.25 5.37 13.94
N TYR A 96 -1.98 4.64 12.85
CA TYR A 96 -2.20 5.08 11.47
C TYR A 96 -2.99 4.06 10.68
N GLU A 97 -3.82 4.53 9.73
CA GLU A 97 -4.45 3.74 8.68
C GLU A 97 -3.63 3.84 7.40
N VAL A 98 -3.20 2.72 6.83
CA VAL A 98 -2.56 2.69 5.51
C VAL A 98 -3.59 2.48 4.42
N VAL A 99 -3.65 3.40 3.46
CA VAL A 99 -4.56 3.33 2.31
C VAL A 99 -3.76 3.02 1.05
N ASN A 100 -4.10 1.90 0.41
CA ASN A 100 -3.48 1.48 -0.84
C ASN A 100 -4.24 2.06 -2.04
N HIS A 101 -3.66 3.06 -2.69
CA HIS A 101 -4.13 3.67 -3.93
C HIS A 101 -3.22 3.28 -5.11
N GLY A 102 -2.78 2.03 -5.18
CA GLY A 102 -2.11 1.46 -6.34
C GLY A 102 -3.09 1.15 -7.47
N VAL A 103 -2.76 1.55 -8.69
CA VAL A 103 -3.52 1.24 -9.91
C VAL A 103 -2.59 0.67 -10.96
N SER A 104 -2.73 -0.62 -11.27
CA SER A 104 -1.85 -1.31 -12.21
C SER A 104 -1.84 -0.63 -13.59
N GLY A 105 -0.63 -0.38 -14.10
CA GLY A 105 -0.41 0.31 -15.37
C GLY A 105 -0.47 1.83 -15.29
N ASP A 106 -0.69 2.41 -14.11
CA ASP A 106 -0.79 3.85 -13.97
C ASP A 106 0.56 4.56 -14.22
N THR A 107 0.48 5.72 -14.82
CA THR A 107 1.63 6.62 -15.06
C THR A 107 1.60 7.79 -14.10
N SER A 108 2.64 8.62 -14.13
CA SER A 108 2.64 9.89 -13.40
C SER A 108 1.43 10.78 -13.72
N ALA A 109 0.97 10.79 -14.98
CA ALA A 109 -0.22 11.52 -15.41
C ALA A 109 -1.51 10.96 -14.78
N GLY A 110 -1.63 9.63 -14.67
CA GLY A 110 -2.75 8.99 -13.97
C GLY A 110 -2.77 9.38 -12.49
N GLY A 111 -1.61 9.41 -11.84
CA GLY A 111 -1.48 9.90 -10.47
C GLY A 111 -1.97 11.33 -10.29
N VAL A 112 -1.61 12.25 -11.19
CA VAL A 112 -2.12 13.64 -11.20
C VAL A 112 -3.65 13.67 -11.27
N SER A 113 -4.24 12.87 -12.16
CA SER A 113 -5.69 12.88 -12.41
C SER A 113 -6.52 12.45 -11.20
N ARG A 114 -6.00 11.58 -10.34
CA ARG A 114 -6.70 11.03 -9.16
C ARG A 114 -6.17 11.54 -7.82
N LEU A 115 -5.25 12.53 -7.83
CA LEU A 115 -4.60 13.03 -6.62
C LEU A 115 -5.61 13.56 -5.60
N GLU A 116 -6.58 14.37 -6.01
CA GLU A 116 -7.57 14.97 -5.09
C GLU A 116 -8.38 13.89 -4.36
N TRP A 117 -8.78 12.86 -5.10
CA TRP A 117 -9.46 11.72 -4.51
C TRP A 117 -8.54 10.94 -3.56
N ALA A 118 -7.28 10.73 -3.93
CA ALA A 118 -6.32 10.00 -3.11
C ALA A 118 -6.00 10.72 -1.79
N LEU A 119 -6.04 12.06 -1.78
CA LEU A 119 -5.77 12.88 -0.60
C LEU A 119 -7.03 13.21 0.21
N ASN A 120 -8.13 12.46 0.04
CA ASN A 120 -9.33 12.68 0.83
C ASN A 120 -9.20 12.10 2.24
N GLY A 121 -9.73 12.83 3.25
CA GLY A 121 -9.66 12.47 4.66
C GLY A 121 -8.43 13.05 5.38
N ASP A 122 -8.11 12.53 6.57
CA ASP A 122 -6.99 13.00 7.39
C ASP A 122 -5.66 12.36 6.96
N VAL A 123 -5.18 12.72 5.77
CA VAL A 123 -3.91 12.23 5.23
C VAL A 123 -2.75 12.99 5.86
N ARG A 124 -1.80 12.29 6.47
CA ARG A 124 -0.59 12.84 7.08
C ARG A 124 0.65 12.61 6.25
N VAL A 125 0.73 11.47 5.59
CA VAL A 125 1.86 11.10 4.74
C VAL A 125 1.36 10.55 3.41
N LEU A 126 1.96 11.02 2.31
CA LEU A 126 1.84 10.44 0.98
C LEU A 126 3.14 9.72 0.63
N VAL A 127 3.10 8.42 0.41
CA VAL A 127 4.17 7.66 -0.25
C VAL A 127 3.87 7.67 -1.75
N LEU A 128 4.70 8.38 -2.51
CA LEU A 128 4.53 8.56 -3.95
C LEU A 128 5.42 7.57 -4.70
N GLU A 129 4.79 6.53 -5.28
CA GLU A 129 5.43 5.46 -6.06
C GLU A 129 4.84 5.48 -7.47
N LEU A 130 5.38 6.29 -8.37
CA LEU A 130 4.97 6.41 -9.76
C LEU A 130 6.19 6.74 -10.65
N GLY A 131 6.04 6.49 -11.94
CA GLY A 131 7.06 6.71 -12.95
C GLY A 131 7.53 5.41 -13.63
N GLY A 132 7.36 4.25 -12.99
CA GLY A 132 7.73 2.96 -13.57
C GLY A 132 7.10 2.76 -14.95
N ASN A 133 5.81 2.99 -15.09
CA ASN A 133 5.10 2.89 -16.36
C ASN A 133 5.45 4.00 -17.36
N ASP A 134 5.85 5.18 -16.89
CA ASP A 134 6.40 6.23 -17.77
C ASP A 134 7.70 5.74 -18.42
N GLY A 135 8.60 5.16 -17.61
CA GLY A 135 9.85 4.57 -18.07
C GLY A 135 9.65 3.39 -19.03
N LEU A 136 8.73 2.46 -18.72
CA LEU A 136 8.40 1.32 -19.59
C LEU A 136 7.89 1.78 -20.95
N ARG A 137 7.12 2.85 -21.01
CA ARG A 137 6.52 3.39 -22.25
C ARG A 137 7.39 4.42 -22.97
N GLY A 138 8.55 4.78 -22.42
CA GLY A 138 9.43 5.80 -22.99
C GLY A 138 8.78 7.19 -23.03
N ILE A 139 7.92 7.52 -22.06
CA ILE A 139 7.34 8.86 -21.93
C ILE A 139 8.48 9.86 -21.70
N PRO A 140 8.46 11.05 -22.35
CA PRO A 140 9.50 12.05 -22.11
C PRO A 140 9.71 12.33 -20.63
N VAL A 141 10.97 12.28 -20.19
CA VAL A 141 11.33 12.41 -18.76
C VAL A 141 10.81 13.73 -18.17
N GLU A 142 10.88 14.82 -18.93
CA GLU A 142 10.36 16.12 -18.52
C GLU A 142 8.84 16.11 -18.26
N THR A 143 8.06 15.31 -19.00
CA THR A 143 6.63 15.15 -18.76
C THR A 143 6.38 14.44 -17.42
N MET A 144 7.05 13.31 -17.17
CA MET A 144 6.98 12.59 -15.90
C MET A 144 7.41 13.49 -14.73
N LYS A 145 8.52 14.22 -14.90
CA LYS A 145 9.06 15.15 -13.90
C LYS A 145 8.06 16.26 -13.56
N ALA A 146 7.40 16.85 -14.56
CA ALA A 146 6.38 17.86 -14.35
C ALA A 146 5.19 17.30 -13.55
N ASN A 147 4.70 16.11 -13.90
CA ASN A 147 3.60 15.45 -13.22
C ASN A 147 3.94 15.12 -11.75
N LEU A 148 5.10 14.52 -11.50
CA LEU A 148 5.56 14.21 -10.13
C LEU A 148 5.76 15.49 -9.31
N SER A 149 6.32 16.55 -9.92
CA SER A 149 6.49 17.86 -9.29
C SER A 149 5.13 18.48 -8.90
N ASP A 150 4.09 18.36 -9.76
CA ASP A 150 2.74 18.83 -9.47
C ASP A 150 2.12 18.08 -8.29
N ILE A 151 2.19 16.72 -8.30
CA ILE A 151 1.71 15.89 -7.20
C ILE A 151 2.35 16.31 -5.88
N ILE A 152 3.69 16.44 -5.85
CA ILE A 152 4.43 16.82 -4.63
C ILE A 152 4.01 18.21 -4.16
N SER A 153 3.93 19.19 -5.07
CA SER A 153 3.58 20.58 -4.74
C SER A 153 2.17 20.69 -4.15
N ARG A 154 1.19 20.06 -4.79
CA ARG A 154 -0.22 20.08 -4.34
C ARG A 154 -0.39 19.35 -3.01
N THR A 155 0.30 18.24 -2.82
CA THR A 155 0.29 17.49 -1.56
C THR A 155 0.87 18.33 -0.42
N LYS A 156 2.03 18.94 -0.63
CA LYS A 156 2.66 19.82 0.37
C LYS A 156 1.85 21.07 0.68
N ALA A 157 1.16 21.63 -0.30
CA ALA A 157 0.27 22.79 -0.10
C ALA A 157 -0.90 22.48 0.87
N ARG A 158 -1.24 21.19 1.05
CA ARG A 158 -2.21 20.70 2.04
C ARG A 158 -1.60 20.38 3.41
N GLY A 159 -0.31 20.65 3.62
CA GLY A 159 0.40 20.32 4.86
C GLY A 159 0.73 18.82 5.01
N ILE A 160 0.60 18.02 3.94
CA ILE A 160 0.85 16.59 3.95
C ILE A 160 2.34 16.33 3.66
N THR A 161 2.98 15.47 4.46
CA THR A 161 4.35 15.03 4.24
C THR A 161 4.41 14.09 3.03
N VAL A 162 5.41 14.27 2.15
CA VAL A 162 5.62 13.39 0.99
C VAL A 162 6.91 12.58 1.19
N LEU A 163 6.81 11.26 1.04
CA LEU A 163 7.93 10.36 0.83
C LEU A 163 7.96 9.98 -0.66
N LEU A 164 8.95 10.49 -1.38
CA LEU A 164 9.14 10.17 -2.79
C LEU A 164 9.91 8.86 -2.92
N THR A 165 9.49 7.97 -3.82
CA THR A 165 10.26 6.77 -4.16
C THR A 165 10.76 6.85 -5.59
N GLY A 166 12.06 6.59 -5.77
CA GLY A 166 12.69 6.58 -7.07
C GLY A 166 12.47 5.26 -7.80
N MET A 167 12.58 5.33 -9.13
CA MET A 167 12.47 4.19 -10.03
C MET A 167 13.60 4.23 -11.07
N GLU A 168 13.85 3.10 -11.72
CA GLU A 168 14.76 2.99 -12.85
C GLU A 168 14.01 2.63 -14.12
N ALA A 169 14.37 3.25 -15.24
CA ALA A 169 13.83 2.92 -16.54
C ALA A 169 14.61 1.74 -17.16
N PRO A 170 13.96 0.89 -17.96
CA PRO A 170 14.65 -0.16 -18.68
C PRO A 170 15.63 0.42 -19.73
N PRO A 171 16.72 -0.32 -20.06
CA PRO A 171 17.80 0.21 -20.89
C PRO A 171 17.44 0.38 -22.39
N ASN A 172 16.30 -0.14 -22.83
CA ASN A 172 15.88 -0.14 -24.23
C ASN A 172 15.62 1.27 -24.82
N HIS A 173 15.47 2.30 -23.99
CA HIS A 173 15.34 3.70 -24.41
C HIS A 173 16.69 4.44 -24.52
N GLY A 174 17.78 3.73 -24.24
CA GLY A 174 19.15 4.23 -24.35
C GLY A 174 19.70 4.90 -23.07
N PRO A 175 21.04 5.03 -23.00
CA PRO A 175 21.72 5.46 -21.75
C PRO A 175 21.42 6.89 -21.32
N ALA A 176 21.15 7.79 -22.27
CA ALA A 176 20.80 9.17 -21.97
C ALA A 176 19.46 9.23 -21.22
N TYR A 177 18.44 8.53 -21.74
CA TYR A 177 17.12 8.46 -21.15
C TYR A 177 17.15 7.83 -19.74
N THR A 178 17.80 6.68 -19.58
CA THR A 178 17.87 5.97 -18.28
C THR A 178 18.61 6.80 -17.22
N LYS A 179 19.65 7.53 -17.61
CA LYS A 179 20.37 8.43 -16.71
C LYS A 179 19.48 9.59 -16.26
N GLU A 180 18.88 10.31 -17.19
CA GLU A 180 17.98 11.44 -16.92
C GLU A 180 16.77 11.01 -16.08
N PHE A 181 16.17 9.86 -16.41
CA PHE A 181 15.07 9.27 -15.66
C PHE A 181 15.41 9.06 -14.19
N ARG A 182 16.52 8.39 -13.90
CA ARG A 182 17.01 8.15 -12.53
C ARG A 182 17.31 9.43 -11.78
N GLU A 183 17.95 10.40 -12.44
CA GLU A 183 18.33 11.66 -11.81
C GLU A 183 17.13 12.54 -11.46
N THR A 184 16.03 12.42 -12.22
CA THR A 184 14.79 13.17 -11.98
C THR A 184 14.27 13.02 -10.56
N PHE A 185 14.28 11.85 -9.98
CA PHE A 185 13.80 11.63 -8.61
C PHE A 185 14.68 12.36 -7.58
N ARG A 186 16.00 12.37 -7.77
CA ARG A 186 16.93 13.11 -6.90
C ARG A 186 16.76 14.62 -7.02
N GLU A 187 16.51 15.09 -8.24
CA GLU A 187 16.27 16.51 -8.50
C GLU A 187 14.96 16.97 -7.87
N LEU A 188 13.89 16.19 -8.02
CA LEU A 188 12.59 16.47 -7.39
C LEU A 188 12.69 16.47 -5.87
N ALA A 189 13.38 15.49 -5.28
CA ALA A 189 13.57 15.41 -3.84
C ALA A 189 14.29 16.67 -3.31
N ARG A 190 15.37 17.10 -3.98
CA ARG A 190 16.08 18.35 -3.63
C ARG A 190 15.21 19.58 -3.84
N LYS A 191 14.57 19.72 -5.03
CA LYS A 191 13.74 20.87 -5.38
C LYS A 191 12.62 21.11 -4.37
N HIS A 192 11.95 20.04 -3.97
CA HIS A 192 10.80 20.10 -3.06
C HIS A 192 11.16 19.91 -1.59
N ASN A 193 12.42 19.63 -1.28
CA ASN A 193 12.89 19.29 0.06
C ASN A 193 12.00 18.18 0.68
N VAL A 194 11.96 17.02 0.04
CA VAL A 194 11.24 15.83 0.49
C VAL A 194 12.18 14.63 0.63
N PRO A 195 11.97 13.74 1.60
CA PRO A 195 12.71 12.50 1.71
C PRO A 195 12.53 11.64 0.46
N LEU A 196 13.60 10.91 0.12
CA LEU A 196 13.67 10.04 -1.06
C LEU A 196 14.12 8.64 -0.67
N VAL A 197 13.37 7.63 -1.10
CA VAL A 197 13.88 6.28 -1.28
C VAL A 197 14.51 6.23 -2.68
N PRO A 198 15.83 6.09 -2.82
CA PRO A 198 16.50 6.25 -4.11
C PRO A 198 16.03 5.29 -5.20
N PHE A 199 15.69 4.04 -4.79
CA PHE A 199 15.16 3.02 -5.68
C PHE A 199 14.17 2.12 -4.93
N TYR A 200 12.90 2.10 -5.38
CA TYR A 200 11.83 1.33 -4.74
C TYR A 200 12.12 -0.18 -4.70
N LEU A 201 12.69 -0.72 -5.80
CA LEU A 201 13.00 -2.14 -5.96
C LEU A 201 14.44 -2.50 -5.53
N GLU A 202 15.07 -1.70 -4.67
CA GLU A 202 16.41 -1.99 -4.16
C GLU A 202 16.50 -3.36 -3.50
N GLY A 203 17.46 -4.19 -3.96
CA GLY A 203 17.65 -5.56 -3.49
C GLY A 203 16.64 -6.59 -4.02
N VAL A 204 15.73 -6.16 -4.93
CA VAL A 204 14.72 -7.04 -5.55
C VAL A 204 14.85 -7.06 -7.06
N ALA A 205 15.06 -5.91 -7.70
CA ALA A 205 15.17 -5.83 -9.15
C ALA A 205 16.30 -6.73 -9.69
N GLY A 206 15.98 -7.56 -10.68
CA GLY A 206 16.92 -8.49 -11.31
C GLY A 206 17.13 -9.82 -10.57
N GLU A 207 16.63 -9.97 -9.36
CA GLU A 207 16.71 -11.19 -8.57
C GLU A 207 15.54 -12.11 -8.91
N SER A 208 15.76 -13.17 -9.71
CA SER A 208 14.68 -14.03 -10.22
C SER A 208 13.85 -14.70 -9.12
N ALA A 209 14.43 -14.99 -7.95
CA ALA A 209 13.70 -15.55 -6.80
C ALA A 209 12.77 -14.54 -6.11
N LEU A 210 13.01 -13.23 -6.32
CA LEU A 210 12.26 -12.14 -5.68
C LEU A 210 11.29 -11.46 -6.63
N ASN A 211 11.30 -11.85 -7.92
CA ASN A 211 10.40 -11.33 -8.94
C ASN A 211 9.52 -12.44 -9.51
N GLN A 212 8.32 -12.07 -9.93
CA GLN A 212 7.40 -12.94 -10.66
C GLN A 212 8.00 -13.31 -12.04
N PRO A 213 7.44 -14.28 -12.77
CA PRO A 213 7.98 -14.70 -14.08
C PRO A 213 8.11 -13.59 -15.12
N ASP A 214 7.40 -12.46 -14.95
CA ASP A 214 7.52 -11.30 -15.85
C ASP A 214 8.81 -10.47 -15.60
N GLY A 215 9.51 -10.72 -14.49
CA GLY A 215 10.79 -10.10 -14.15
C GLY A 215 10.69 -8.65 -13.65
N ILE A 216 9.50 -8.10 -13.49
CA ILE A 216 9.28 -6.70 -13.07
C ILE A 216 8.42 -6.55 -11.80
N HIS A 217 7.53 -7.52 -11.51
CA HIS A 217 6.71 -7.48 -10.31
C HIS A 217 7.31 -8.35 -9.20
N PRO A 218 7.38 -7.87 -7.97
CA PRO A 218 7.93 -8.65 -6.86
C PRO A 218 7.05 -9.84 -6.48
N THR A 219 7.69 -10.90 -5.97
CA THR A 219 7.01 -11.97 -5.21
C THR A 219 6.63 -11.46 -3.81
N ALA A 220 5.97 -12.31 -3.01
CA ALA A 220 5.69 -11.99 -1.61
C ALA A 220 6.99 -11.74 -0.82
N GLU A 221 8.04 -12.53 -1.07
CA GLU A 221 9.36 -12.36 -0.46
C GLU A 221 10.01 -11.05 -0.90
N GLY A 222 9.91 -10.70 -2.19
CA GLY A 222 10.36 -9.41 -2.72
C GLY A 222 9.64 -8.24 -2.06
N SER A 223 8.33 -8.34 -1.85
CA SER A 223 7.53 -7.32 -1.16
C SER A 223 8.00 -7.07 0.28
N VAL A 224 8.43 -8.11 1.00
CA VAL A 224 9.00 -7.97 2.37
C VAL A 224 10.30 -7.17 2.36
N ILE A 225 11.14 -7.34 1.33
CA ILE A 225 12.40 -6.58 1.21
C ILE A 225 12.08 -5.10 0.91
N ILE A 226 11.15 -4.85 -0.01
CA ILE A 226 10.70 -3.49 -0.34
C ILE A 226 10.09 -2.81 0.89
N GLU A 227 9.25 -3.52 1.64
CA GLU A 227 8.65 -3.01 2.88
C GLU A 227 9.72 -2.48 3.84
N ARG A 228 10.81 -3.23 4.07
CA ARG A 228 11.91 -2.82 4.94
C ARG A 228 12.62 -1.56 4.42
N THR A 229 12.76 -1.44 3.12
CA THR A 229 13.37 -0.26 2.47
C THR A 229 12.49 0.96 2.65
N ILE A 230 11.18 0.83 2.42
CA ILE A 230 10.21 1.91 2.64
C ILE A 230 10.12 2.28 4.12
N TRP A 231 10.06 1.29 5.03
CA TRP A 231 9.96 1.54 6.46
C TRP A 231 11.09 2.42 7.01
N LYS A 232 12.33 2.16 6.61
CA LYS A 232 13.50 2.96 7.03
C LYS A 232 13.34 4.45 6.73
N ALA A 233 12.68 4.79 5.62
CA ALA A 233 12.46 6.16 5.22
C ALA A 233 11.15 6.75 5.75
N LEU A 234 10.13 5.92 5.97
CA LEU A 234 8.81 6.31 6.44
C LEU A 234 8.79 6.56 7.95
N GLN A 235 9.38 5.66 8.75
CA GLN A 235 9.33 5.71 10.21
C GLN A 235 9.73 7.09 10.81
N PRO A 236 10.81 7.76 10.34
CA PRO A 236 11.18 9.08 10.87
C PRO A 236 10.19 10.20 10.54
N LEU A 237 9.21 9.96 9.66
CA LEU A 237 8.19 10.93 9.25
C LEU A 237 6.90 10.81 10.05
N LEU A 238 6.79 9.78 10.88
CA LEU A 238 5.61 9.52 11.71
C LEU A 238 5.69 10.34 12.99
N ALA A 239 4.54 10.82 13.46
CA ALA A 239 4.45 11.42 14.79
C ALA A 239 4.81 10.37 15.87
N ASP A 240 5.30 10.86 17.01
CA ASP A 240 5.63 10.01 18.14
C ASP A 240 4.43 9.13 18.55
N ARG A 241 4.77 7.94 19.08
CA ARG A 241 3.82 6.88 19.50
C ARG A 241 2.90 7.31 20.63
#